data_16bf3a57836da18443d13aea0ae6c4b1
#
_entry.id   16bf3a57836da18443d13aea0ae6c4b1
#
_cell.length_a   1.000
_cell.length_b   1.000
_cell.length_c   1.000
_cell.angle_alpha   90.00
_cell.angle_beta   90.00
_cell.angle_gamma   90.00
#
_symmetry.space_group_name_H-M   'P 1'
#
loop_
_entity.id
_entity.type
_entity.pdbx_description
1 polymer ?
#
loop_
_entity_poly.entity_id
_entity_poly.type
_entity_poly.pdbx_seq_one_letter_code
_entity_poly.pdbx_strand_id
1 'polypeptide(L)'
;MKKYLLFVFVLLLMGCDKENFSNNNPYLPNYSFVFNINMNLPQYSNLQFPSNAVYINAGNTGVRGVFVFNTGSGYVAFDAACPNQALSDCSTMTLNGINVVCPCDNVSYSLFSGQATGMQYPMKQYRVEQLDGVSLRVYN
;
A
#
# COMPACT_ATOMS: atom_id res chain seq x y z
N MET A 1 -16.63 22.18 -40.68
CA MET A 1 -16.92 21.01 -39.80
C MET A 1 -15.68 20.18 -39.49
N LYS A 2 -14.79 19.85 -40.43
CA LYS A 2 -13.58 19.05 -40.15
C LYS A 2 -12.58 19.70 -39.16
N LYS A 3 -12.50 21.04 -39.09
CA LYS A 3 -11.59 21.75 -38.16
C LYS A 3 -12.03 21.69 -36.69
N TYR A 4 -13.33 21.62 -36.44
CA TYR A 4 -13.86 21.53 -35.05
C TYR A 4 -13.76 20.11 -34.49
N LEU A 5 -13.80 19.11 -35.36
CA LEU A 5 -13.64 17.71 -34.96
C LEU A 5 -12.23 17.42 -34.40
N LEU A 6 -11.22 18.05 -35.00
CA LEU A 6 -9.82 17.90 -34.59
C LEU A 6 -9.56 18.60 -33.23
N PHE A 7 -10.24 19.73 -32.97
CA PHE A 7 -10.11 20.45 -31.72
C PHE A 7 -10.77 19.72 -30.55
N VAL A 8 -11.89 19.04 -30.78
CA VAL A 8 -12.57 18.22 -29.76
C VAL A 8 -11.73 16.97 -29.42
N PHE A 9 -11.02 16.40 -30.37
CA PHE A 9 -10.17 15.21 -30.14
C PHE A 9 -8.94 15.53 -29.28
N VAL A 10 -8.37 16.73 -29.41
CA VAL A 10 -7.20 17.16 -28.60
C VAL A 10 -7.58 17.42 -27.14
N LEU A 11 -8.82 17.83 -26.84
CA LEU A 11 -9.31 18.07 -25.47
C LEU A 11 -9.52 16.78 -24.66
N LEU A 12 -9.66 15.63 -25.33
CA LEU A 12 -9.86 14.33 -24.66
C LEU A 12 -8.56 13.68 -24.14
N LEU A 13 -7.39 14.25 -24.44
CA LEU A 13 -6.10 13.68 -24.06
C LEU A 13 -5.48 14.28 -22.78
N MET A 14 -6.17 15.19 -22.09
CA MET A 14 -5.65 15.85 -20.87
C MET A 14 -6.13 15.22 -19.56
N GLY A 15 -6.57 13.98 -19.57
CA GLY A 15 -6.89 13.22 -18.34
C GLY A 15 -5.69 12.46 -17.84
N CYS A 16 -4.69 13.13 -17.25
CA CYS A 16 -3.65 12.48 -16.46
C CYS A 16 -4.02 12.68 -14.99
N ASP A 17 -4.81 11.76 -14.45
CA ASP A 17 -5.04 11.68 -13.01
C ASP A 17 -3.73 11.22 -12.35
N LYS A 18 -3.05 12.16 -11.70
CA LYS A 18 -2.04 11.82 -10.71
C LYS A 18 -2.78 11.23 -9.53
N GLU A 19 -2.61 9.94 -9.28
CA GLU A 19 -3.04 9.33 -8.04
C GLU A 19 -2.37 10.06 -6.87
N ASN A 20 -3.10 10.97 -6.27
CA ASN A 20 -2.69 11.62 -5.04
C ASN A 20 -2.99 10.64 -3.90
N PHE A 21 -1.97 9.95 -3.41
CA PHE A 21 -2.07 9.21 -2.15
C PHE A 21 -2.31 10.21 -1.01
N SER A 22 -3.58 10.35 -0.61
CA SER A 22 -3.91 11.14 0.57
C SER A 22 -3.68 10.30 1.82
N ASN A 23 -2.45 10.36 2.35
CA ASN A 23 -2.07 9.70 3.61
C ASN A 23 -2.31 10.60 4.84
N ASN A 24 -3.34 11.44 4.81
CA ASN A 24 -3.63 12.39 5.87
C ASN A 24 -4.33 11.68 7.04
N ASN A 25 -3.53 11.02 7.88
CA ASN A 25 -3.98 10.31 9.07
C ASN A 25 -3.40 10.97 10.33
N PRO A 26 -4.24 11.49 11.27
CA PRO A 26 -3.76 12.19 12.46
C PRO A 26 -3.05 11.29 13.47
N TYR A 27 -3.24 9.97 13.38
CA TYR A 27 -2.65 9.00 14.30
C TYR A 27 -1.30 8.48 13.83
N LEU A 28 -1.00 8.59 12.51
CA LEU A 28 0.18 7.99 11.91
C LEU A 28 1.15 9.05 11.38
N PRO A 29 2.36 9.15 11.93
CA PRO A 29 3.37 10.05 11.43
C PRO A 29 3.78 9.71 9.98
N ASN A 30 4.34 10.69 9.29
CA ASN A 30 4.80 10.55 7.92
C ASN A 30 6.33 10.46 7.89
N TYR A 31 6.88 9.25 7.92
CA TYR A 31 8.31 9.00 7.83
C TYR A 31 8.72 8.73 6.38
N SER A 32 9.81 9.34 5.94
CA SER A 32 10.42 9.00 4.65
C SER A 32 11.31 7.77 4.80
N PHE A 33 11.15 6.81 3.90
CA PHE A 33 12.01 5.64 3.80
C PHE A 33 12.05 5.11 2.37
N VAL A 34 13.04 4.29 2.09
CA VAL A 34 13.17 3.48 0.86
C VAL A 34 13.61 2.09 1.27
N PHE A 35 12.92 1.07 0.79
CA PHE A 35 13.26 -0.33 1.02
C PHE A 35 13.19 -1.12 -0.29
N ASN A 36 14.27 -1.86 -0.61
CA ASN A 36 14.33 -2.69 -1.80
C ASN A 36 14.09 -4.15 -1.43
N ILE A 37 13.27 -4.83 -2.22
CA ILE A 37 12.88 -6.23 -2.04
C ILE A 37 13.41 -7.02 -3.22
N ASN A 38 14.08 -8.13 -2.95
CA ASN A 38 14.39 -9.15 -3.95
C ASN A 38 13.56 -10.39 -3.66
N MET A 39 12.56 -10.64 -4.52
CA MET A 39 11.61 -11.75 -4.36
C MET A 39 12.22 -13.14 -4.57
N ASN A 40 13.49 -13.25 -5.01
CA ASN A 40 14.22 -14.50 -5.04
C ASN A 40 14.75 -14.92 -3.65
N LEU A 41 14.74 -14.00 -2.68
CA LEU A 41 15.10 -14.33 -1.31
C LEU A 41 13.96 -15.07 -0.62
N PRO A 42 14.23 -16.11 0.18
CA PRO A 42 13.20 -16.96 0.79
C PRO A 42 12.14 -16.17 1.57
N GLN A 43 12.54 -15.12 2.32
CA GLN A 43 11.64 -14.31 3.13
C GLN A 43 10.64 -13.49 2.32
N TYR A 44 10.89 -13.27 1.02
CA TYR A 44 10.05 -12.45 0.13
C TYR A 44 9.44 -13.26 -1.02
N SER A 45 9.78 -14.54 -1.14
CA SER A 45 9.38 -15.39 -2.28
C SER A 45 7.87 -15.54 -2.44
N ASN A 46 7.08 -15.41 -1.36
CA ASN A 46 5.63 -15.44 -1.40
C ASN A 46 5.04 -14.31 -2.28
N LEU A 47 5.75 -13.19 -2.43
CA LEU A 47 5.30 -12.08 -3.29
C LEU A 47 5.30 -12.44 -4.79
N GLN A 48 5.93 -13.52 -5.20
CA GLN A 48 5.86 -14.00 -6.59
C GLN A 48 4.49 -14.59 -6.94
N PHE A 49 3.67 -14.90 -5.96
CA PHE A 49 2.35 -15.51 -6.15
C PHE A 49 1.23 -14.53 -5.83
N PRO A 50 0.18 -14.42 -6.68
CA PRO A 50 -0.97 -13.57 -6.42
C PRO A 50 -1.65 -13.85 -5.09
N SER A 51 -2.23 -12.82 -4.50
CA SER A 51 -2.96 -12.87 -3.20
C SER A 51 -2.09 -13.27 -2.01
N ASN A 52 -0.77 -13.12 -2.12
CA ASN A 52 0.16 -13.32 -1.01
C ASN A 52 0.75 -12.00 -0.53
N ALA A 53 0.99 -11.93 0.77
CA ALA A 53 1.61 -10.79 1.42
C ALA A 53 2.85 -11.18 2.20
N VAL A 54 3.74 -10.22 2.41
CA VAL A 54 4.89 -10.32 3.30
C VAL A 54 4.89 -9.13 4.25
N TYR A 55 5.13 -9.39 5.53
CA TYR A 55 5.38 -8.36 6.52
C TYR A 55 6.87 -8.05 6.61
N ILE A 56 7.22 -6.79 6.50
CA ILE A 56 8.59 -6.28 6.54
C ILE A 56 8.72 -5.34 7.72
N ASN A 57 9.57 -5.68 8.66
CA ASN A 57 9.93 -4.85 9.81
C ASN A 57 11.46 -4.80 9.92
N ALA A 58 12.08 -4.13 8.95
CA ALA A 58 13.53 -3.99 8.85
C ALA A 58 13.92 -2.51 8.95
N GLY A 59 14.71 -2.18 9.96
CA GLY A 59 15.21 -0.82 10.16
C GLY A 59 14.08 0.19 10.35
N ASN A 60 14.09 1.26 9.55
CA ASN A 60 13.13 2.37 9.63
C ASN A 60 12.04 2.26 8.55
N THR A 61 11.52 1.07 8.25
CA THR A 61 10.44 0.89 7.28
C THR A 61 9.08 1.18 7.89
N GLY A 62 8.42 2.25 7.43
CA GLY A 62 7.09 2.63 7.91
C GLY A 62 7.04 3.09 9.37
N VAL A 63 5.85 3.08 9.96
CA VAL A 63 5.59 3.40 11.37
C VAL A 63 5.71 2.14 12.25
N ARG A 64 5.12 1.03 11.82
CA ARG A 64 5.15 -0.28 12.50
C ARG A 64 5.60 -1.41 11.57
N GLY A 65 6.36 -1.11 10.53
CA GLY A 65 6.67 -2.02 9.45
C GLY A 65 5.67 -1.88 8.29
N VAL A 66 5.86 -2.68 7.26
CA VAL A 66 5.10 -2.58 6.01
C VAL A 66 4.61 -3.97 5.59
N PHE A 67 3.34 -4.06 5.22
CA PHE A 67 2.82 -5.19 4.45
C PHE A 67 2.96 -4.88 2.97
N VAL A 68 3.62 -5.76 2.24
CA VAL A 68 3.64 -5.74 0.77
C VAL A 68 2.77 -6.88 0.28
N PHE A 69 1.90 -6.61 -0.67
CA PHE A 69 0.89 -7.55 -1.15
C PHE A 69 0.87 -7.61 -2.68
N ASN A 70 0.87 -8.82 -3.23
CA ASN A 70 0.70 -9.06 -4.64
C ASN A 70 -0.80 -9.17 -4.96
N THR A 71 -1.36 -8.18 -5.66
CA THR A 71 -2.78 -8.14 -6.04
C THR A 71 -3.12 -9.07 -7.22
N GLY A 72 -2.11 -9.62 -7.89
CA GLY A 72 -2.27 -10.34 -9.16
C GLY A 72 -2.11 -9.46 -10.41
N SER A 73 -2.38 -8.16 -10.29
CA SER A 73 -2.16 -7.16 -11.35
C SER A 73 -1.02 -6.19 -11.04
N GLY A 74 -0.41 -6.31 -9.87
CA GLY A 74 0.67 -5.45 -9.40
C GLY A 74 0.87 -5.63 -7.90
N TYR A 75 1.58 -4.69 -7.30
CA TYR A 75 1.91 -4.72 -5.88
C TYR A 75 1.41 -3.46 -5.17
N VAL A 76 0.94 -3.65 -3.95
CA VAL A 76 0.57 -2.56 -3.04
C VAL A 76 1.32 -2.71 -1.72
N ALA A 77 1.54 -1.62 -1.02
CA ALA A 77 2.20 -1.61 0.28
C ALA A 77 1.44 -0.74 1.27
N PHE A 78 1.27 -1.24 2.49
CA PHE A 78 0.59 -0.55 3.56
C PHE A 78 1.40 -0.62 4.85
N ASP A 79 1.32 0.45 5.66
CA ASP A 79 1.86 0.42 7.01
C ASP A 79 1.16 -0.64 7.86
N ALA A 80 1.91 -1.27 8.75
CA ALA A 80 1.35 -2.24 9.68
C ALA A 80 0.73 -1.61 10.93
N ALA A 81 0.77 -0.30 11.08
CA ALA A 81 0.11 0.40 12.19
C ALA A 81 -1.41 0.46 11.99
N CYS A 82 -2.15 0.22 13.08
CA CYS A 82 -3.60 0.39 13.11
C CYS A 82 -3.97 1.86 12.82
N PRO A 83 -4.80 2.16 11.79
CA PRO A 83 -4.93 3.53 11.29
C PRO A 83 -5.96 4.39 12.03
N ASN A 84 -6.80 3.81 12.89
CA ASN A 84 -7.93 4.51 13.50
C ASN A 84 -7.78 4.76 15.00
N GLN A 85 -6.55 4.76 15.50
CA GLN A 85 -6.26 4.97 16.92
C GLN A 85 -4.82 5.44 17.16
N ALA A 86 -4.57 6.05 18.33
CA ALA A 86 -3.23 6.40 18.72
C ALA A 86 -2.32 5.16 18.85
N LEU A 87 -1.04 5.34 18.55
CA LEU A 87 -0.06 4.25 18.63
C LEU A 87 0.09 3.74 20.07
N SER A 88 0.02 2.43 20.22
CA SER A 88 0.18 1.70 21.47
C SER A 88 0.84 0.32 21.22
N ASP A 89 1.02 -0.49 22.26
CA ASP A 89 1.67 -1.80 22.13
C ASP A 89 0.88 -2.77 21.22
N CYS A 90 -0.46 -2.65 21.16
CA CYS A 90 -1.30 -3.48 20.31
C CYS A 90 -1.48 -2.93 18.89
N SER A 91 -0.88 -1.78 18.52
CA SER A 91 -1.16 -1.09 17.24
C SER A 91 -0.44 -1.69 16.04
N THR A 92 0.22 -2.83 16.15
CA THR A 92 0.79 -3.53 14.99
C THR A 92 -0.16 -4.60 14.49
N MET A 93 -0.68 -4.42 13.28
CA MET A 93 -1.60 -5.37 12.66
C MET A 93 -0.94 -6.70 12.33
N THR A 94 -1.73 -7.75 12.26
CA THR A 94 -1.29 -9.11 11.92
C THR A 94 -1.93 -9.60 10.63
N LEU A 95 -1.16 -10.33 9.82
CA LEU A 95 -1.65 -10.95 8.58
C LEU A 95 -2.69 -12.04 8.88
N ASN A 96 -3.78 -12.00 8.12
CA ASN A 96 -4.82 -13.02 8.10
C ASN A 96 -5.30 -13.24 6.64
N GLY A 97 -4.56 -14.03 5.89
CA GLY A 97 -4.80 -14.26 4.47
C GLY A 97 -4.63 -13.00 3.64
N ILE A 98 -5.71 -12.57 2.97
CA ILE A 98 -5.76 -11.34 2.15
C ILE A 98 -6.13 -10.08 2.96
N ASN A 99 -6.27 -10.24 4.27
CA ASN A 99 -6.60 -9.16 5.20
C ASN A 99 -5.52 -9.03 6.27
N VAL A 100 -5.56 -7.91 6.97
CA VAL A 100 -4.80 -7.69 8.21
C VAL A 100 -5.75 -7.28 9.32
N VAL A 101 -5.46 -7.70 10.54
CA VAL A 101 -6.31 -7.44 11.71
C VAL A 101 -5.56 -6.59 12.71
N CYS A 102 -6.20 -5.52 13.17
CA CYS A 102 -5.69 -4.71 14.28
C CYS A 102 -6.00 -5.40 15.62
N PRO A 103 -4.99 -5.79 16.43
CA PRO A 103 -5.24 -6.48 17.70
C PRO A 103 -5.94 -5.63 18.76
N CYS A 104 -5.89 -4.30 18.64
CA CYS A 104 -6.48 -3.40 19.64
C CYS A 104 -8.02 -3.40 19.62
N ASP A 105 -8.64 -3.55 18.43
CA ASP A 105 -10.08 -3.44 18.24
C ASP A 105 -10.67 -4.59 17.39
N ASN A 106 -9.83 -5.53 16.94
CA ASN A 106 -10.18 -6.65 16.07
C ASN A 106 -10.75 -6.24 14.71
N VAL A 107 -10.50 -5.00 14.25
CA VAL A 107 -10.93 -4.54 12.93
C VAL A 107 -10.05 -5.17 11.86
N SER A 108 -10.71 -5.68 10.80
CA SER A 108 -10.06 -6.32 9.66
C SER A 108 -10.03 -5.38 8.47
N TYR A 109 -8.85 -5.16 7.88
CA TYR A 109 -8.60 -4.34 6.71
C TYR A 109 -8.21 -5.21 5.52
N SER A 110 -8.77 -4.92 4.35
CA SER A 110 -8.42 -5.64 3.12
C SER A 110 -7.09 -5.16 2.56
N LEU A 111 -6.19 -6.07 2.21
CA LEU A 111 -4.93 -5.74 1.53
C LEU A 111 -5.11 -5.35 0.05
N PHE A 112 -6.27 -5.57 -0.54
CA PHE A 112 -6.57 -5.07 -1.89
C PHE A 112 -6.86 -3.57 -1.92
N SER A 113 -7.51 -3.04 -0.89
CA SER A 113 -7.99 -1.66 -0.85
C SER A 113 -7.41 -0.82 0.30
N GLY A 114 -6.85 -1.47 1.33
CA GLY A 114 -6.44 -0.82 2.58
C GLY A 114 -7.62 -0.38 3.45
N GLN A 115 -8.85 -0.78 3.13
CA GLN A 115 -10.06 -0.30 3.81
C GLN A 115 -10.68 -1.35 4.74
N ALA A 116 -11.40 -0.87 5.75
CA ALA A 116 -12.27 -1.66 6.61
C ALA A 116 -13.64 -1.00 6.71
N THR A 117 -14.70 -1.83 6.77
CA THR A 117 -16.08 -1.34 6.87
C THR A 117 -16.30 -0.53 8.13
N GLY A 118 -16.88 0.67 7.99
CA GLY A 118 -17.24 1.55 9.10
C GLY A 118 -16.07 2.32 9.72
N MET A 119 -14.84 2.21 9.18
CA MET A 119 -13.68 2.93 9.66
C MET A 119 -13.47 4.24 8.92
N GLN A 120 -13.03 5.27 9.65
CA GLN A 120 -12.81 6.61 9.10
C GLN A 120 -11.56 6.67 8.23
N TYR A 121 -10.47 6.04 8.67
CA TYR A 121 -9.19 6.08 7.98
C TYR A 121 -8.85 4.70 7.41
N PRO A 122 -8.45 4.64 6.13
CA PRO A 122 -7.84 3.45 5.55
C PRO A 122 -6.43 3.24 6.11
N MET A 123 -5.84 2.10 5.82
CA MET A 123 -4.43 1.84 6.07
C MET A 123 -3.57 2.89 5.36
N LYS A 124 -2.47 3.32 5.99
CA LYS A 124 -1.50 4.20 5.35
C LYS A 124 -0.82 3.47 4.20
N GLN A 125 -0.96 4.00 2.99
CA GLN A 125 -0.42 3.39 1.78
C GLN A 125 0.94 3.98 1.43
N TYR A 126 1.83 3.14 0.92
CA TYR A 126 3.15 3.49 0.41
C TYR A 126 3.24 3.22 -1.09
N ARG A 127 4.20 3.86 -1.74
CA ARG A 127 4.45 3.64 -3.16
C ARG A 127 5.23 2.35 -3.36
N VAL A 128 4.86 1.61 -4.39
CA VAL A 128 5.60 0.42 -4.84
C VAL A 128 5.98 0.61 -6.29
N GLU A 129 7.25 0.45 -6.59
CA GLU A 129 7.81 0.47 -7.94
C GLU A 129 8.40 -0.91 -8.24
N GLN A 130 7.98 -1.52 -9.33
CA GLN A 130 8.58 -2.74 -9.82
C GLN A 130 9.79 -2.37 -10.69
N LEU A 131 10.99 -2.70 -10.23
CA LEU A 131 12.24 -2.37 -10.91
C LEU A 131 12.55 -3.35 -12.04
N ASP A 132 12.23 -4.62 -11.80
CA ASP A 132 12.37 -5.72 -12.75
C ASP A 132 11.41 -6.87 -12.37
N GLY A 133 11.55 -8.04 -13.01
CA GLY A 133 10.68 -9.20 -12.79
C GLY A 133 10.68 -9.75 -11.36
N VAL A 134 11.71 -9.43 -10.55
CA VAL A 134 11.90 -10.00 -9.20
C VAL A 134 12.24 -8.96 -8.13
N SER A 135 12.37 -7.69 -8.51
CA SER A 135 12.80 -6.62 -7.60
C SER A 135 11.74 -5.54 -7.48
N LEU A 136 11.40 -5.20 -6.24
CA LEU A 136 10.48 -4.10 -5.90
C LEU A 136 11.22 -3.06 -5.07
N ARG A 137 10.77 -1.81 -5.20
CA ARG A 137 11.11 -0.70 -4.31
C ARG A 137 9.85 -0.20 -3.63
N VAL A 138 9.87 -0.16 -2.30
CA VAL A 138 8.81 0.43 -1.48
C VAL A 138 9.33 1.71 -0.85
N TYR A 139 8.57 2.79 -0.95
CA TYR A 139 9.02 4.10 -0.44
C TYR A 139 7.85 5.02 -0.09
N ASN A 140 8.15 6.04 0.70
CA ASN A 140 7.23 7.10 1.08
C ASN A 140 7.81 8.49 0.72
#